data_57a840c06bb32662ecb657f4296e6447
#
_entry.id   57a840c06bb32662ecb657f4296e6447
#
_cell.length_a   1.000
_cell.length_b   1.000
_cell.length_c   1.000
_cell.angle_alpha   90.00
_cell.angle_beta   90.00
_cell.angle_gamma   90.00
#
_symmetry.space_group_name_H-M   'P 1'
#
loop_
_entity.id
_entity.type
_entity.pdbx_description
1 polymer ?
#
loop_
_entity_poly.entity_id
_entity_poly.type
_entity_poly.pdbx_seq_one_letter_code
_entity_poly.pdbx_strand_id
1 'polypeptide(L)'
;MRGYISMMQGITGISKISIQTGTTHGGIILPDGSMEKAKIDFDTLKVLSQIARTEFGMAGAVQHGASTLPKDAFHHFPAQFQNIVYDCLPSSLKDEIYAWLHKNYSDEKRREQTDDQFIYKTRKKALGPFKRQIYSLPHDIKNKISSALEEEFSFLFEKLSLNDTRVFVERYVKPTRVEKEKEDFL
;
A
#
# COMPACT_ATOMS: atom_id res chain seq x y z
N MET A 1 -11.06 -3.11 -22.18
CA MET A 1 -11.84 -4.07 -21.38
C MET A 1 -12.31 -5.27 -22.18
N ARG A 2 -13.05 -5.12 -23.29
CA ARG A 2 -13.57 -6.26 -24.09
C ARG A 2 -12.49 -7.25 -24.54
N GLY A 3 -11.36 -6.80 -25.05
CA GLY A 3 -10.25 -7.67 -25.43
C GLY A 3 -9.66 -8.47 -24.27
N TYR A 4 -9.57 -7.86 -23.08
CA TYR A 4 -9.12 -8.56 -21.88
C TYR A 4 -10.08 -9.67 -21.46
N ILE A 5 -11.40 -9.39 -21.46
CA ILE A 5 -12.42 -10.38 -21.09
C ILE A 5 -12.44 -11.56 -22.08
N SER A 6 -12.24 -11.32 -23.37
CA SER A 6 -12.17 -12.42 -24.35
C SER A 6 -10.99 -13.35 -24.12
N MET A 7 -9.88 -12.85 -23.60
CA MET A 7 -8.71 -13.68 -23.22
C MET A 7 -8.95 -14.48 -21.93
N MET A 8 -9.94 -14.10 -21.13
CA MET A 8 -10.28 -14.73 -19.85
C MET A 8 -11.37 -15.79 -19.98
N GLN A 9 -11.78 -16.17 -21.21
CA GLN A 9 -12.78 -17.20 -21.42
C GLN A 9 -12.37 -18.53 -20.77
N GLY A 10 -13.28 -19.10 -20.01
CA GLY A 10 -13.05 -20.34 -19.24
C GLY A 10 -12.40 -20.16 -17.87
N ILE A 11 -12.01 -18.96 -17.49
CA ILE A 11 -11.50 -18.67 -16.14
C ILE A 11 -12.71 -18.35 -15.24
N THR A 12 -12.88 -19.12 -14.17
CA THR A 12 -13.90 -18.89 -13.16
C THR A 12 -13.31 -18.17 -11.96
N GLY A 13 -14.06 -17.25 -11.35
CA GLY A 13 -13.68 -16.52 -10.16
C GLY A 13 -14.18 -15.08 -10.15
N ILE A 14 -13.92 -14.39 -9.04
CA ILE A 14 -14.26 -12.97 -8.90
C ILE A 14 -13.12 -12.16 -9.52
N SER A 15 -13.43 -11.41 -10.58
CA SER A 15 -12.49 -10.50 -11.22
C SER A 15 -12.85 -9.05 -10.97
N LYS A 16 -11.84 -8.19 -10.95
CA LYS A 16 -11.96 -6.74 -10.87
C LYS A 16 -11.08 -6.10 -11.91
N ILE A 17 -11.46 -4.93 -12.42
CA ILE A 17 -10.58 -4.15 -13.26
C ILE A 17 -9.73 -3.21 -12.39
N SER A 18 -8.43 -3.21 -12.61
CA SER A 18 -7.50 -2.26 -12.01
C SER A 18 -7.44 -1.01 -12.88
N ILE A 19 -7.68 0.15 -12.28
CA ILE A 19 -7.62 1.44 -12.97
C ILE A 19 -6.86 2.47 -12.13
N GLN A 20 -6.41 3.52 -12.80
CA GLN A 20 -5.70 4.62 -12.18
C GLN A 20 -6.25 5.93 -12.76
N THR A 21 -6.98 6.66 -11.94
CA THR A 21 -7.68 7.90 -12.35
C THR A 21 -7.10 9.12 -11.62
N GLY A 22 -5.87 9.49 -11.96
CA GLY A 22 -5.21 10.70 -11.42
C GLY A 22 -4.36 10.45 -10.16
N THR A 23 -4.02 9.20 -9.85
CA THR A 23 -3.06 8.87 -8.78
C THR A 23 -1.73 8.41 -9.35
N THR A 24 -0.68 8.51 -8.53
CA THR A 24 0.65 7.94 -8.81
C THR A 24 1.03 6.94 -7.73
N HIS A 25 1.77 5.89 -8.09
CA HIS A 25 2.30 4.97 -7.09
C HIS A 25 3.35 5.66 -6.20
N GLY A 26 3.12 5.63 -4.89
CA GLY A 26 4.05 6.20 -3.90
C GLY A 26 3.96 7.72 -3.71
N GLY A 27 3.08 8.41 -4.47
CA GLY A 27 2.91 9.86 -4.37
C GLY A 27 4.07 10.67 -4.92
N ILE A 28 3.90 11.98 -4.92
CA ILE A 28 4.93 12.95 -5.26
C ILE A 28 5.22 13.77 -4.00
N ILE A 29 6.45 13.70 -3.52
CA ILE A 29 6.90 14.55 -2.41
C ILE A 29 7.36 15.89 -2.99
N LEU A 30 6.80 16.95 -2.43
CA LEU A 30 7.19 18.32 -2.75
C LEU A 30 8.53 18.69 -2.11
N PRO A 31 9.22 19.74 -2.57
CA PRO A 31 10.50 20.15 -2.01
C PRO A 31 10.47 20.52 -0.51
N ASP A 32 9.30 20.89 0.01
CA ASP A 32 9.07 21.20 1.43
C ASP A 32 8.81 19.94 2.29
N GLY A 33 8.93 18.74 1.71
CA GLY A 33 8.67 17.48 2.38
C GLY A 33 7.19 17.08 2.47
N SER A 34 6.27 17.93 2.03
CA SER A 34 4.84 17.60 1.98
C SER A 34 4.54 16.68 0.78
N MET A 35 3.40 16.00 0.84
CA MET A 35 2.93 15.15 -0.26
C MET A 35 1.99 15.95 -1.17
N GLU A 36 2.21 15.87 -2.49
CA GLU A 36 1.28 16.44 -3.46
C GLU A 36 -0.10 15.79 -3.32
N LYS A 37 -1.15 16.61 -3.29
CA LYS A 37 -2.52 16.10 -3.22
C LYS A 37 -2.91 15.45 -4.55
N ALA A 38 -3.18 14.15 -4.50
CA ALA A 38 -3.70 13.43 -5.66
C ALA A 38 -5.12 13.92 -5.99
N LYS A 39 -5.36 14.18 -7.27
CA LYS A 39 -6.69 14.52 -7.80
C LYS A 39 -7.27 13.28 -8.48
N ILE A 40 -8.16 12.58 -7.76
CA ILE A 40 -8.86 11.43 -8.34
C ILE A 40 -10.08 11.91 -9.13
N ASP A 41 -10.23 11.35 -10.31
CA ASP A 41 -11.47 11.44 -11.08
C ASP A 41 -12.44 10.34 -10.60
N PHE A 42 -13.21 10.67 -9.57
CA PHE A 42 -14.20 9.77 -8.99
C PHE A 42 -15.34 9.42 -9.94
N ASP A 43 -15.70 10.33 -10.84
CA ASP A 43 -16.77 10.09 -11.81
C ASP A 43 -16.35 9.03 -12.82
N THR A 44 -15.15 9.15 -13.37
CA THR A 44 -14.57 8.11 -14.24
C THR A 44 -14.44 6.78 -13.50
N LEU A 45 -13.98 6.77 -12.25
CA LEU A 45 -13.88 5.56 -11.44
C LEU A 45 -15.25 4.89 -11.25
N LYS A 46 -16.27 5.67 -10.94
CA LYS A 46 -17.65 5.19 -10.75
C LYS A 46 -18.21 4.59 -12.04
N VAL A 47 -18.09 5.31 -13.16
CA VAL A 47 -18.58 4.86 -14.48
C VAL A 47 -17.90 3.56 -14.89
N LEU A 48 -16.58 3.47 -14.80
CA LEU A 48 -15.84 2.26 -15.16
C LEU A 48 -16.15 1.08 -14.24
N SER A 49 -16.35 1.33 -12.94
CA SER A 49 -16.78 0.32 -11.99
C SER A 49 -18.18 -0.21 -12.31
N GLN A 50 -19.10 0.66 -12.70
CA GLN A 50 -20.45 0.28 -13.10
C GLN A 50 -20.44 -0.55 -14.39
N ILE A 51 -19.75 -0.11 -15.43
CA ILE A 51 -19.59 -0.85 -16.69
C ILE A 51 -18.98 -2.25 -16.42
N ALA A 52 -17.94 -2.32 -15.58
CA ALA A 52 -17.33 -3.59 -15.21
C ALA A 52 -18.37 -4.58 -14.62
N ARG A 53 -19.28 -4.09 -13.78
CA ARG A 53 -20.31 -4.92 -13.18
C ARG A 53 -21.43 -5.29 -14.16
N THR A 54 -21.97 -4.29 -14.86
CA THR A 54 -23.20 -4.48 -15.65
C THR A 54 -22.97 -5.13 -17.01
N GLU A 55 -21.84 -4.85 -17.65
CA GLU A 55 -21.54 -5.36 -19.00
C GLU A 55 -20.63 -6.59 -19.00
N PHE A 56 -19.78 -6.73 -17.95
CA PHE A 56 -18.74 -7.76 -17.93
C PHE A 56 -18.85 -8.73 -16.75
N GLY A 57 -19.85 -8.60 -15.88
CA GLY A 57 -20.04 -9.48 -14.72
C GLY A 57 -18.89 -9.45 -13.70
N MET A 58 -18.05 -8.40 -13.71
CA MET A 58 -16.94 -8.23 -12.78
C MET A 58 -17.44 -7.71 -11.43
N ALA A 59 -16.65 -7.85 -10.38
CA ALA A 59 -16.99 -7.31 -9.05
C ALA A 59 -16.83 -5.78 -8.94
N GLY A 60 -16.36 -5.12 -9.99
CA GLY A 60 -16.18 -3.67 -10.06
C GLY A 60 -14.75 -3.27 -10.40
N ALA A 61 -14.36 -2.06 -9.98
CA ALA A 61 -13.04 -1.51 -10.21
C ALA A 61 -12.23 -1.39 -8.92
N VAL A 62 -10.90 -1.42 -9.06
CA VAL A 62 -9.93 -1.13 -8.01
C VAL A 62 -9.10 0.07 -8.44
N GLN A 63 -9.06 1.11 -7.60
CA GLN A 63 -8.21 2.26 -7.79
C GLN A 63 -6.80 1.98 -7.27
N HIS A 64 -5.80 2.07 -8.14
CA HIS A 64 -4.40 2.02 -7.74
C HIS A 64 -3.86 3.41 -7.36
N GLY A 65 -2.79 3.44 -6.54
CA GLY A 65 -2.15 4.68 -6.09
C GLY A 65 -2.95 5.45 -5.03
N ALA A 66 -4.00 4.86 -4.47
CA ALA A 66 -4.83 5.49 -3.45
C ALA A 66 -4.10 5.77 -2.11
N SER A 67 -2.94 5.15 -1.90
CA SER A 67 -2.07 5.42 -0.73
C SER A 67 -1.57 6.86 -0.60
N THR A 68 -1.77 7.67 -1.64
CA THR A 68 -1.36 9.08 -1.68
C THR A 68 -2.50 10.04 -1.42
N LEU A 69 -3.68 9.52 -1.11
CA LEU A 69 -4.85 10.32 -0.80
C LEU A 69 -4.77 10.92 0.60
N PRO A 70 -5.31 12.13 0.79
CA PRO A 70 -5.45 12.70 2.13
C PRO A 70 -6.41 11.85 2.98
N LYS A 71 -6.27 11.92 4.32
CA LYS A 71 -7.05 11.10 5.27
C LYS A 71 -8.57 11.25 5.16
N ASP A 72 -9.04 12.36 4.64
CA ASP A 72 -10.44 12.66 4.38
C ASP A 72 -10.94 12.12 3.03
N ALA A 73 -10.03 11.83 2.11
CA ALA A 73 -10.36 11.13 0.89
C ALA A 73 -10.34 9.62 1.14
N PHE A 74 -11.43 9.02 1.04
CA PHE A 74 -11.96 7.70 1.37
C PHE A 74 -11.02 6.48 1.44
N HIS A 75 -9.73 6.55 1.07
CA HIS A 75 -8.89 5.38 0.88
C HIS A 75 -7.43 5.64 1.23
N HIS A 76 -7.10 5.63 2.52
CA HIS A 76 -5.73 5.41 2.96
C HIS A 76 -5.38 3.93 2.75
N PHE A 77 -4.50 3.64 1.82
CA PHE A 77 -4.06 2.28 1.56
C PHE A 77 -2.67 1.98 2.16
N PRO A 78 -2.34 0.67 2.32
CA PRO A 78 -1.21 0.18 3.12
C PRO A 78 0.20 0.63 2.73
N ALA A 79 0.41 1.40 1.68
CA ALA A 79 1.74 1.93 1.36
C ALA A 79 2.31 2.85 2.46
N GLN A 80 1.48 3.29 3.37
CA GLN A 80 1.90 4.06 4.54
C GLN A 80 2.51 3.22 5.66
N PHE A 81 2.26 1.91 5.73
CA PHE A 81 2.80 1.07 6.81
C PHE A 81 4.32 1.06 6.83
N GLN A 82 4.96 1.05 5.66
CA GLN A 82 6.42 1.15 5.58
C GLN A 82 6.93 2.50 6.08
N ASN A 83 6.17 3.56 5.85
CA ASN A 83 6.48 4.90 6.35
C ASN A 83 6.32 4.95 7.87
N ILE A 84 5.22 4.40 8.41
CA ILE A 84 4.98 4.32 9.85
C ILE A 84 6.13 3.61 10.55
N VAL A 85 6.54 2.45 10.04
CA VAL A 85 7.69 1.71 10.60
C VAL A 85 8.95 2.58 10.57
N TYR A 86 9.30 3.16 9.41
CA TYR A 86 10.49 4.00 9.27
C TYR A 86 10.46 5.20 10.22
N ASP A 87 9.32 5.87 10.32
CA ASP A 87 9.16 7.09 11.12
C ASP A 87 9.34 6.82 12.63
N CYS A 88 8.99 5.61 13.07
CA CYS A 88 9.21 5.16 14.45
C CYS A 88 10.64 4.67 14.76
N LEU A 89 11.51 4.47 13.76
CA LEU A 89 12.87 4.01 13.98
C LEU A 89 13.70 5.04 14.79
N PRO A 90 14.65 4.59 15.63
CA PRO A 90 15.61 5.46 16.29
C PRO A 90 16.45 6.26 15.29
N SER A 91 16.84 7.49 15.65
CA SER A 91 17.64 8.36 14.79
C SER A 91 18.92 7.68 14.32
N SER A 92 19.62 6.98 15.20
CA SER A 92 20.85 6.25 14.85
C SER A 92 20.65 5.24 13.73
N LEU A 93 19.53 4.49 13.77
CA LEU A 93 19.22 3.52 12.70
C LEU A 93 18.77 4.23 11.42
N LYS A 94 18.08 5.37 11.52
CA LYS A 94 17.75 6.21 10.36
C LYS A 94 19.01 6.74 9.68
N ASP A 95 20.00 7.15 10.45
CA ASP A 95 21.30 7.65 9.91
C ASP A 95 22.07 6.53 9.19
N GLU A 96 22.08 5.32 9.74
CA GLU A 96 22.66 4.14 9.07
C GLU A 96 21.93 3.83 7.75
N ILE A 97 20.60 3.84 7.77
CA ILE A 97 19.76 3.63 6.58
C ILE A 97 20.04 4.72 5.54
N TYR A 98 20.13 5.99 5.96
CA TYR A 98 20.45 7.12 5.11
C TYR A 98 21.80 6.93 4.40
N ALA A 99 22.85 6.64 5.17
CA ALA A 99 24.18 6.39 4.62
C ALA A 99 24.18 5.20 3.63
N TRP A 100 23.48 4.14 3.98
CA TRP A 100 23.36 2.95 3.12
C TRP A 100 22.61 3.26 1.82
N LEU A 101 21.52 4.04 1.87
CA LEU A 101 20.77 4.44 0.69
C LEU A 101 21.60 5.32 -0.23
N HIS A 102 22.32 6.29 0.31
CA HIS A 102 23.24 7.13 -0.48
C HIS A 102 24.37 6.31 -1.12
N LYS A 103 24.91 5.33 -0.42
CA LYS A 103 25.95 4.46 -0.97
C LYS A 103 25.45 3.58 -2.12
N ASN A 104 24.20 3.06 -2.03
CA ASN A 104 23.73 2.02 -2.94
C ASN A 104 22.76 2.52 -4.02
N TYR A 105 22.21 3.73 -3.86
CA TYR A 105 21.14 4.25 -4.73
C TYR A 105 21.29 5.73 -5.05
N SER A 106 22.49 6.31 -4.91
CA SER A 106 22.73 7.72 -5.23
C SER A 106 22.46 8.09 -6.68
N ASP A 107 22.61 7.13 -7.59
CA ASP A 107 22.31 7.25 -9.01
C ASP A 107 20.81 7.43 -9.29
N GLU A 108 19.94 7.01 -8.37
CA GLU A 108 18.50 7.24 -8.47
C GLU A 108 18.08 8.65 -8.03
N LYS A 109 18.97 9.41 -7.41
CA LYS A 109 18.70 10.78 -6.99
C LYS A 109 18.77 11.72 -8.18
N ARG A 110 17.65 12.33 -8.55
CA ARG A 110 17.61 13.35 -9.60
C ARG A 110 18.25 14.65 -9.10
N ARG A 111 18.79 15.46 -10.01
CA ARG A 111 19.48 16.72 -9.64
C ARG A 111 18.60 17.70 -8.88
N GLU A 112 17.30 17.73 -9.23
CA GLU A 112 16.30 18.60 -8.62
C GLU A 112 15.66 18.06 -7.34
N GLN A 113 16.01 16.84 -6.90
CA GLN A 113 15.45 16.24 -5.69
C GLN A 113 16.20 16.66 -4.44
N THR A 114 15.45 17.04 -3.40
CA THR A 114 16.00 17.18 -2.04
C THR A 114 16.36 15.82 -1.46
N ASP A 115 17.15 15.81 -0.38
CA ASP A 115 17.48 14.57 0.33
C ASP A 115 16.22 13.91 0.90
N ASP A 116 15.29 14.68 1.43
CA ASP A 116 14.03 14.15 1.95
C ASP A 116 13.19 13.45 0.87
N GLN A 117 13.12 14.02 -0.32
CA GLN A 117 12.47 13.40 -1.46
C GLN A 117 13.15 12.10 -1.88
N PHE A 118 14.47 12.08 -1.89
CA PHE A 118 15.25 10.89 -2.20
C PHE A 118 15.03 9.79 -1.16
N ILE A 119 15.14 10.11 0.13
CA ILE A 119 14.94 9.17 1.24
C ILE A 119 13.51 8.62 1.22
N TYR A 120 12.51 9.47 1.11
CA TYR A 120 11.11 9.02 1.04
C TYR A 120 10.88 7.99 -0.08
N LYS A 121 11.45 8.24 -1.24
CA LYS A 121 11.30 7.36 -2.41
C LYS A 121 12.03 6.02 -2.24
N THR A 122 13.18 6.03 -1.58
CA THR A 122 14.09 4.87 -1.53
C THR A 122 14.07 4.11 -0.21
N ARG A 123 13.62 4.69 0.91
CA ARG A 123 13.70 4.12 2.27
C ARG A 123 13.09 2.71 2.40
N LYS A 124 12.04 2.40 1.65
CA LYS A 124 11.45 1.05 1.62
C LYS A 124 12.43 -0.04 1.18
N LYS A 125 13.45 0.31 0.39
CA LYS A 125 14.48 -0.63 -0.07
C LYS A 125 15.41 -1.08 1.05
N ALA A 126 15.52 -0.29 2.12
CA ALA A 126 16.34 -0.60 3.27
C ALA A 126 15.70 -1.64 4.22
N LEU A 127 14.37 -1.84 4.18
CA LEU A 127 13.69 -2.73 5.13
C LEU A 127 14.21 -4.17 5.08
N GLY A 128 14.56 -4.68 3.90
CA GLY A 128 15.17 -5.99 3.74
C GLY A 128 16.59 -6.08 4.35
N PRO A 129 17.55 -5.27 3.87
CA PRO A 129 18.93 -5.23 4.40
C PRO A 129 18.99 -4.98 5.91
N PHE A 130 18.14 -4.11 6.46
CA PHE A 130 18.10 -3.78 7.88
C PHE A 130 17.13 -4.61 8.70
N LYS A 131 16.59 -5.70 8.13
CA LYS A 131 15.60 -6.55 8.80
C LYS A 131 16.02 -6.98 10.19
N ARG A 132 17.27 -7.41 10.37
CA ARG A 132 17.77 -7.90 11.68
C ARG A 132 17.79 -6.79 12.73
N GLN A 133 18.27 -5.60 12.39
CA GLN A 133 18.29 -4.45 13.29
C GLN A 133 16.87 -4.04 13.68
N ILE A 134 15.93 -4.02 12.73
CA ILE A 134 14.52 -3.71 12.98
C ILE A 134 13.89 -4.75 13.92
N TYR A 135 14.14 -6.03 13.70
CA TYR A 135 13.63 -7.09 14.61
C TYR A 135 14.25 -7.05 16.00
N SER A 136 15.47 -6.54 16.13
CA SER A 136 16.19 -6.43 17.42
C SER A 136 15.89 -5.13 18.18
N LEU A 137 15.00 -4.28 17.67
CA LEU A 137 14.63 -3.03 18.34
C LEU A 137 14.11 -3.28 19.77
N PRO A 138 14.37 -2.34 20.71
CA PRO A 138 13.80 -2.38 22.05
C PRO A 138 12.27 -2.47 22.06
N HIS A 139 11.72 -2.99 23.14
CA HIS A 139 10.27 -3.24 23.26
C HIS A 139 9.43 -1.98 23.17
N ASP A 140 9.90 -0.87 23.74
CA ASP A 140 9.23 0.43 23.67
C ASP A 140 9.08 0.94 22.23
N ILE A 141 10.13 0.81 21.42
CA ILE A 141 10.07 1.16 19.99
C ILE A 141 9.13 0.22 19.23
N LYS A 142 9.18 -1.08 19.50
CA LYS A 142 8.25 -2.05 18.90
C LYS A 142 6.79 -1.74 19.26
N ASN A 143 6.53 -1.43 20.52
CA ASN A 143 5.20 -1.03 20.97
C ASN A 143 4.73 0.25 20.27
N LYS A 144 5.61 1.24 20.12
CA LYS A 144 5.30 2.46 19.37
C LYS A 144 4.91 2.17 17.92
N ILE A 145 5.65 1.28 17.24
CA ILE A 145 5.32 0.83 15.88
C ILE A 145 3.95 0.14 15.86
N SER A 146 3.72 -0.80 16.79
CA SER A 146 2.44 -1.53 16.87
C SER A 146 1.26 -0.60 17.09
N SER A 147 1.35 0.32 18.05
CA SER A 147 0.28 1.29 18.31
C SER A 147 -0.01 2.18 17.11
N ALA A 148 1.03 2.68 16.43
CA ALA A 148 0.83 3.50 15.24
C ALA A 148 0.19 2.70 14.07
N LEU A 149 0.52 1.42 13.94
CA LEU A 149 -0.12 0.53 12.97
C LEU A 149 -1.58 0.22 13.35
N GLU A 150 -1.85 -0.04 14.64
CA GLU A 150 -3.20 -0.30 15.13
C GLU A 150 -4.13 0.90 14.91
N GLU A 151 -3.65 2.12 15.14
CA GLU A 151 -4.38 3.35 14.86
C GLU A 151 -4.75 3.46 13.37
N GLU A 152 -3.80 3.19 12.48
CA GLU A 152 -4.02 3.25 11.04
C GLU A 152 -4.98 2.14 10.56
N PHE A 153 -4.84 0.90 11.08
CA PHE A 153 -5.79 -0.17 10.77
C PHE A 153 -7.19 0.12 11.28
N SER A 154 -7.32 0.63 12.49
CA SER A 154 -8.63 0.98 13.06
C SER A 154 -9.33 2.04 12.22
N PHE A 155 -8.59 3.08 11.82
CA PHE A 155 -9.08 4.10 10.91
C PHE A 155 -9.57 3.51 9.58
N LEU A 156 -8.78 2.62 8.96
CA LEU A 156 -9.14 1.97 7.70
C LEU A 156 -10.38 1.09 7.85
N PHE A 157 -10.50 0.32 8.91
CA PHE A 157 -11.66 -0.54 9.16
C PHE A 157 -12.93 0.27 9.33
N GLU A 158 -12.86 1.40 10.02
CA GLU A 158 -13.98 2.32 10.14
C GLU A 158 -14.39 2.89 8.77
N LYS A 159 -13.42 3.44 8.01
CA LYS A 159 -13.68 4.03 6.68
C LYS A 159 -14.20 3.03 5.66
N LEU A 160 -13.78 1.78 5.74
CA LEU A 160 -14.24 0.69 4.87
C LEU A 160 -15.51 0.01 5.39
N SER A 161 -16.09 0.49 6.49
CA SER A 161 -17.28 -0.11 7.12
C SER A 161 -17.10 -1.60 7.42
N LEU A 162 -15.89 -1.98 7.87
CA LEU A 162 -15.56 -3.36 8.22
C LEU A 162 -15.85 -3.70 9.68
N ASN A 163 -16.24 -2.72 10.49
CA ASN A 163 -16.64 -2.94 11.86
C ASN A 163 -17.82 -3.92 11.89
N ASP A 164 -17.80 -4.85 12.86
CA ASP A 164 -18.85 -5.84 13.09
C ASP A 164 -19.13 -6.81 11.91
N THR A 165 -18.24 -6.85 10.91
CA THR A 165 -18.40 -7.77 9.76
C THR A 165 -17.99 -9.21 10.06
N ARG A 166 -17.39 -9.50 11.22
CA ARG A 166 -16.89 -10.83 11.59
C ARG A 166 -17.95 -11.92 11.45
N VAL A 167 -19.17 -11.65 11.90
CA VAL A 167 -20.30 -12.60 11.82
C VAL A 167 -20.60 -12.97 10.36
N PHE A 168 -20.54 -11.99 9.46
CA PHE A 168 -20.75 -12.23 8.02
C PHE A 168 -19.61 -13.03 7.43
N VAL A 169 -18.35 -12.69 7.78
CA VAL A 169 -17.17 -13.42 7.29
C VAL A 169 -17.23 -14.88 7.75
N GLU A 170 -17.46 -15.15 9.02
CA GLU A 170 -17.54 -16.51 9.56
C GLU A 170 -18.70 -17.33 8.93
N ARG A 171 -19.78 -16.67 8.57
CA ARG A 171 -20.95 -17.32 7.93
C ARG A 171 -20.70 -17.69 6.47
N TYR A 172 -20.04 -16.81 5.71
CA TYR A 172 -19.97 -16.93 4.24
C TYR A 172 -18.59 -17.31 3.73
N VAL A 173 -17.53 -17.04 4.50
CA VAL A 173 -16.16 -17.36 4.12
C VAL A 173 -15.70 -18.58 4.90
N LYS A 174 -15.56 -19.70 4.20
CA LYS A 174 -14.96 -20.90 4.79
C LYS A 174 -13.50 -20.93 4.37
N PRO A 175 -12.55 -20.71 5.29
CA PRO A 175 -11.14 -20.78 4.95
C PRO A 175 -10.79 -22.19 4.49
N THR A 176 -10.24 -22.33 3.30
CA THR A 176 -9.64 -23.56 2.84
C THR A 176 -8.24 -23.64 3.44
N ARG A 177 -8.00 -24.61 4.31
CA ARG A 177 -6.67 -24.86 4.84
C ARG A 177 -5.87 -25.55 3.74
N VAL A 178 -4.94 -24.83 3.13
CA VAL A 178 -3.97 -25.40 2.22
C VAL A 178 -2.71 -25.67 3.05
N GLU A 179 -2.40 -26.93 3.30
CA GLU A 179 -1.10 -27.31 3.82
C GLU A 179 -0.11 -27.20 2.67
N LYS A 180 0.87 -26.35 2.85
CA LYS A 180 1.97 -26.19 1.89
C LYS A 180 3.16 -26.97 2.38
N GLU A 181 3.68 -27.84 1.53
CA GLU A 181 4.92 -28.56 1.74
C GLU A 181 6.11 -27.61 1.58
N LYS A 182 7.25 -27.95 2.20
CA LYS A 182 8.47 -27.13 2.13
C LYS A 182 8.96 -26.95 0.69
N GLU A 183 8.65 -27.90 -0.17
CA GLU A 183 8.97 -27.95 -1.60
C GLU A 183 8.17 -26.92 -2.44
N ASP A 184 7.03 -26.45 -1.93
CA ASP A 184 6.23 -25.40 -2.57
C ASP A 184 6.93 -24.02 -2.54
N PHE A 185 8.05 -23.90 -1.82
CA PHE A 185 8.80 -22.64 -1.62
C PHE A 185 10.22 -22.67 -2.21
N LEU A 186 10.60 -23.72 -2.92
CA LEU A 186 11.87 -23.88 -3.61
C LEU A 186 11.68 -23.72 -5.11
#